data_fb092e6236673ebba9f8fe7ab32fddb8
#
_entry.id   fb092e6236673ebba9f8fe7ab32fddb8
#
_cell.length_a   1.000
_cell.length_b   1.000
_cell.length_c   1.000
_cell.angle_alpha   90.00
_cell.angle_beta   90.00
_cell.angle_gamma   90.00
#
_symmetry.space_group_name_H-M   'P 1'
#
loop_
_entity.id
_entity.type
_entity.pdbx_description
1 polymer ?
#
loop_
_entity_poly.entity_id
_entity_poly.type
_entity_poly.pdbx_seq_one_letter_code
_entity_poly.pdbx_strand_id
1 'polypeptide(L)'
;EHVTGYFKLHPDFVRIARAPAYPAFDKPGARLTIDTPDDLAFVEAVHERLAAKAGEASLADLLLLLEREPELRAMNAHVKQKPIVAHLGGLALIRCDGGGKYGYGHVKRMVALAKALRDRESIGAMFAVNGTADALEPIKAAGFEACLVDHAEDAAFLSKLIAVRKPELLICDMRDGLGQKELDALARGVSITAVIDDGSERRLAADVAYYPPVPQAAVLDWTGSDCVARIGWEWALIGLTKAKTHVRPRSLRPSLLVTMGGSDPFGLTLRAARALAKLDPVFRARFVIGPGMENAAQTAKRIAGLAPHFETIENADDLATEFAASDLALTAFGVTAYELAAYGVPALYLCLNEDQALSASAFERAGMGMSLGVHDRIEDFDIASATWALIGDTARRREMHAAGLMTVDGEGASRIAADLAQSLKQRRSATPSRIAS
;
A
#
# COMPACT_ATOMS: atom_id res chain seq x y z
N GLU A 1 -23.48 7.18 8.28
CA GLU A 1 -23.56 5.98 9.14
C GLU A 1 -24.92 5.31 8.92
N HIS A 2 -24.90 4.00 8.68
CA HIS A 2 -26.15 3.27 8.43
C HIS A 2 -26.83 2.92 9.76
N VAL A 3 -28.08 3.34 9.94
CA VAL A 3 -28.89 3.05 11.13
C VAL A 3 -28.96 1.55 11.46
N THR A 4 -28.93 0.69 10.44
CA THR A 4 -28.98 -0.76 10.58
C THR A 4 -27.60 -1.45 10.67
N GLY A 5 -26.52 -0.68 10.58
CA GLY A 5 -25.15 -1.21 10.59
C GLY A 5 -24.88 -2.04 11.84
N TYR A 6 -25.16 -1.51 13.00
CA TYR A 6 -24.96 -2.19 14.27
C TYR A 6 -25.61 -3.58 14.31
N PHE A 7 -26.85 -3.71 13.88
CA PHE A 7 -27.58 -4.97 13.92
C PHE A 7 -27.04 -6.03 12.94
N LYS A 8 -26.58 -5.60 11.77
CA LYS A 8 -25.96 -6.53 10.79
C LYS A 8 -24.65 -7.10 11.30
N LEU A 9 -23.99 -6.40 12.20
CA LEU A 9 -22.66 -6.68 12.70
C LEU A 9 -22.68 -7.44 14.03
N HIS A 10 -23.83 -7.46 14.72
CA HIS A 10 -24.08 -8.22 15.95
C HIS A 10 -25.22 -9.24 15.74
N PRO A 11 -25.03 -10.26 14.88
CA PRO A 11 -26.08 -11.25 14.58
C PRO A 11 -26.48 -12.09 15.80
N ASP A 12 -25.63 -12.18 16.81
CA ASP A 12 -25.87 -12.78 18.12
C ASP A 12 -26.73 -11.93 19.04
N PHE A 13 -26.78 -10.61 18.83
CA PHE A 13 -27.59 -9.67 19.61
C PHE A 13 -29.04 -9.56 19.09
N VAL A 14 -29.26 -9.79 17.80
CA VAL A 14 -30.59 -9.67 17.17
C VAL A 14 -30.85 -10.83 16.22
N ARG A 15 -32.07 -11.29 16.18
CA ARG A 15 -32.54 -12.28 15.20
C ARG A 15 -32.91 -11.53 13.90
N ILE A 16 -32.07 -11.60 12.86
CA ILE A 16 -32.31 -10.96 11.56
C ILE A 16 -33.15 -11.92 10.72
N ALA A 17 -34.44 -11.58 10.48
CA ALA A 17 -35.26 -12.25 9.50
C ALA A 17 -35.14 -11.54 8.14
N ARG A 18 -34.91 -12.30 7.08
CA ARG A 18 -34.96 -11.80 5.70
C ARG A 18 -36.34 -12.07 5.14
N ALA A 19 -37.12 -11.01 4.89
CA ALA A 19 -38.31 -11.13 4.07
C ALA A 19 -37.90 -11.28 2.60
N PRO A 20 -38.47 -12.24 1.85
CA PRO A 20 -38.23 -12.28 0.42
C PRO A 20 -38.76 -11.01 -0.23
N ALA A 21 -37.98 -10.43 -1.14
CA ALA A 21 -38.45 -9.32 -1.97
C ALA A 21 -39.59 -9.82 -2.88
N TYR A 22 -40.59 -8.98 -3.11
CA TYR A 22 -41.55 -9.23 -4.17
C TYR A 22 -40.77 -9.33 -5.49
N PRO A 23 -41.01 -10.35 -6.35
CA PRO A 23 -40.24 -10.56 -7.57
C PRO A 23 -40.21 -9.35 -8.50
N ALA A 24 -41.27 -8.53 -8.51
CA ALA A 24 -41.32 -7.28 -9.27
C ALA A 24 -40.35 -6.21 -8.80
N PHE A 25 -39.89 -6.27 -7.56
CA PHE A 25 -38.98 -5.32 -6.93
C PHE A 25 -37.56 -5.87 -6.73
N ASP A 26 -37.34 -7.12 -7.06
CA ASP A 26 -36.01 -7.74 -6.98
C ASP A 26 -35.18 -7.39 -8.22
N LYS A 27 -34.67 -6.17 -8.26
CA LYS A 27 -33.87 -5.62 -9.35
C LYS A 27 -32.45 -5.31 -8.85
N PRO A 28 -31.55 -6.33 -8.83
CA PRO A 28 -30.19 -6.12 -8.38
C PRO A 28 -29.47 -5.08 -9.25
N GLY A 29 -28.72 -4.18 -8.60
CA GLY A 29 -27.90 -3.18 -9.26
C GLY A 29 -28.57 -1.81 -9.48
N ALA A 30 -29.80 -1.58 -9.01
CA ALA A 30 -30.39 -0.24 -8.94
C ALA A 30 -30.00 0.44 -7.60
N ARG A 31 -29.25 1.57 -7.67
CA ARG A 31 -28.93 2.38 -6.49
C ARG A 31 -29.96 3.50 -6.36
N LEU A 32 -30.76 3.45 -5.28
CA LEU A 32 -31.85 4.38 -5.03
C LEU A 32 -31.65 5.25 -3.76
N THR A 33 -30.41 5.30 -3.22
CA THR A 33 -30.05 6.14 -2.08
C THR A 33 -29.46 7.47 -2.57
N ILE A 34 -29.52 8.51 -1.74
CA ILE A 34 -28.95 9.83 -2.03
C ILE A 34 -27.84 10.10 -1.03
N ASP A 35 -26.60 9.76 -1.41
CA ASP A 35 -25.42 9.94 -0.55
C ASP A 35 -24.34 10.82 -1.25
N THR A 36 -24.47 11.04 -2.57
CA THR A 36 -23.51 11.78 -3.39
C THR A 36 -24.22 12.77 -4.32
N PRO A 37 -23.49 13.77 -4.88
CA PRO A 37 -24.05 14.64 -5.90
C PRO A 37 -24.61 13.89 -7.12
N ASP A 38 -23.99 12.79 -7.53
CA ASP A 38 -24.45 11.97 -8.65
C ASP A 38 -25.75 11.22 -8.33
N ASP A 39 -25.93 10.81 -7.08
CA ASP A 39 -27.19 10.25 -6.60
C ASP A 39 -28.31 11.31 -6.64
N LEU A 40 -27.99 12.55 -6.26
CA LEU A 40 -28.96 13.66 -6.31
C LEU A 40 -29.34 13.96 -7.75
N ALA A 41 -28.37 14.11 -8.67
CA ALA A 41 -28.62 14.33 -10.09
C ALA A 41 -29.48 13.21 -10.70
N PHE A 42 -29.23 11.95 -10.32
CA PHE A 42 -30.06 10.81 -10.71
C PHE A 42 -31.51 10.97 -10.22
N VAL A 43 -31.73 11.33 -8.95
CA VAL A 43 -33.07 11.49 -8.38
C VAL A 43 -33.81 12.66 -9.03
N GLU A 44 -33.14 13.80 -9.28
CA GLU A 44 -33.69 14.93 -10.00
C GLU A 44 -34.15 14.56 -11.43
N ALA A 45 -33.28 13.82 -12.16
CA ALA A 45 -33.59 13.36 -13.52
C ALA A 45 -34.77 12.37 -13.53
N VAL A 46 -34.90 11.50 -12.54
CA VAL A 46 -36.03 10.59 -12.36
C VAL A 46 -37.31 11.38 -12.04
N HIS A 47 -37.21 12.37 -11.13
CA HIS A 47 -38.34 13.19 -10.73
C HIS A 47 -38.93 13.97 -11.90
N GLU A 48 -38.11 14.59 -12.73
CA GLU A 48 -38.53 15.30 -13.93
C GLU A 48 -39.35 14.40 -14.86
N ARG A 49 -38.95 13.15 -15.05
CA ARG A 49 -39.62 12.20 -15.94
C ARG A 49 -40.92 11.63 -15.38
N LEU A 50 -40.98 11.50 -14.05
CA LEU A 50 -42.18 10.99 -13.37
C LEU A 50 -43.17 12.09 -12.97
N ALA A 51 -42.74 13.36 -12.92
CA ALA A 51 -43.60 14.52 -12.58
C ALA A 51 -44.77 14.73 -13.53
N ALA A 52 -44.68 14.27 -14.80
CA ALA A 52 -45.77 14.32 -15.77
C ALA A 52 -46.92 13.33 -15.46
N LYS A 53 -46.75 12.41 -14.50
CA LYS A 53 -47.78 11.45 -14.12
C LYS A 53 -48.72 12.06 -13.08
N ALA A 54 -50.02 12.09 -13.39
CA ALA A 54 -51.04 12.56 -12.43
C ALA A 54 -51.12 11.58 -11.24
N GLY A 55 -50.58 11.95 -10.10
CA GLY A 55 -50.56 11.18 -8.89
C GLY A 55 -49.14 10.94 -8.33
N GLU A 56 -49.03 10.28 -7.16
CA GLU A 56 -47.74 9.89 -6.56
C GLU A 56 -47.08 8.74 -7.37
N ALA A 57 -45.85 8.96 -7.82
CA ALA A 57 -45.08 7.93 -8.51
C ALA A 57 -44.74 6.78 -7.55
N SER A 58 -45.06 5.57 -7.94
CA SER A 58 -44.76 4.36 -7.18
C SER A 58 -43.34 3.82 -7.47
N LEU A 59 -42.84 2.94 -6.59
CA LEU A 59 -41.59 2.21 -6.87
C LEU A 59 -41.66 1.39 -8.17
N ALA A 60 -42.83 0.86 -8.49
CA ALA A 60 -43.02 0.13 -9.76
C ALA A 60 -42.84 1.04 -10.99
N ASP A 61 -43.34 2.27 -10.92
CA ASP A 61 -43.18 3.25 -12.00
C ASP A 61 -41.70 3.63 -12.20
N LEU A 62 -40.96 3.81 -11.08
CA LEU A 62 -39.52 4.06 -11.13
C LEU A 62 -38.77 2.88 -11.79
N LEU A 63 -39.04 1.64 -11.38
CA LEU A 63 -38.36 0.48 -11.94
C LEU A 63 -38.66 0.29 -13.44
N LEU A 64 -39.90 0.55 -13.87
CA LEU A 64 -40.26 0.54 -15.29
C LEU A 64 -39.56 1.66 -16.07
N LEU A 65 -39.41 2.85 -15.49
CA LEU A 65 -38.63 3.94 -16.08
C LEU A 65 -37.17 3.52 -16.28
N LEU A 66 -36.54 2.93 -15.26
CA LEU A 66 -35.14 2.49 -15.33
C LEU A 66 -34.90 1.31 -16.30
N GLU A 67 -35.94 0.56 -16.65
CA GLU A 67 -35.87 -0.44 -17.72
C GLU A 67 -35.97 0.19 -19.12
N ARG A 68 -36.72 1.29 -19.24
CA ARG A 68 -36.90 2.00 -20.51
C ARG A 68 -35.76 2.94 -20.85
N GLU A 69 -35.14 3.54 -19.80
CA GLU A 69 -34.07 4.51 -19.92
C GLU A 69 -32.83 4.01 -19.13
N PRO A 70 -32.03 3.07 -19.69
CA PRO A 70 -30.86 2.51 -19.00
C PRO A 70 -29.78 3.54 -18.66
N GLU A 71 -29.73 4.67 -19.39
CA GLU A 71 -28.83 5.79 -19.14
C GLU A 71 -29.04 6.43 -17.76
N LEU A 72 -30.27 6.42 -17.24
CA LEU A 72 -30.53 6.88 -15.87
C LEU A 72 -29.79 6.02 -14.85
N ARG A 73 -29.75 4.70 -15.05
CA ARG A 73 -29.00 3.80 -14.16
C ARG A 73 -27.49 4.03 -14.22
N ALA A 74 -26.99 4.50 -15.37
CA ALA A 74 -25.57 4.75 -15.54
C ALA A 74 -25.09 5.98 -14.76
N MET A 75 -25.99 6.92 -14.44
CA MET A 75 -25.64 8.19 -13.77
C MET A 75 -24.96 7.97 -12.40
N ASN A 76 -25.39 6.97 -11.63
CA ASN A 76 -24.83 6.67 -10.31
C ASN A 76 -24.33 5.22 -10.15
N ALA A 77 -24.23 4.45 -11.24
CA ALA A 77 -23.76 3.06 -11.21
C ALA A 77 -22.31 2.91 -10.72
N HIS A 78 -21.50 3.94 -10.94
CA HIS A 78 -20.09 3.99 -10.49
C HIS A 78 -19.97 4.29 -8.98
N VAL A 79 -21.02 4.82 -8.36
CA VAL A 79 -21.05 5.13 -6.92
C VAL A 79 -21.13 3.84 -6.13
N LYS A 80 -19.98 3.41 -5.59
CA LYS A 80 -19.93 2.23 -4.73
C LYS A 80 -20.52 2.56 -3.36
N GLN A 81 -21.43 1.73 -2.88
CA GLN A 81 -21.89 1.81 -1.51
C GLN A 81 -20.67 1.64 -0.59
N LYS A 82 -20.44 2.59 0.30
CA LYS A 82 -19.41 2.43 1.33
C LYS A 82 -19.73 1.16 2.12
N PRO A 83 -18.78 0.22 2.27
CA PRO A 83 -19.01 -0.94 3.10
C PRO A 83 -19.39 -0.44 4.50
N ILE A 84 -20.33 -1.12 5.15
CA ILE A 84 -20.60 -0.90 6.57
C ILE A 84 -19.32 -1.33 7.28
N VAL A 85 -18.42 -0.38 7.49
CA VAL A 85 -17.23 -0.60 8.30
C VAL A 85 -17.69 -0.55 9.75
N ALA A 86 -18.20 -1.66 10.21
CA ALA A 86 -18.26 -1.85 11.63
C ALA A 86 -16.84 -2.07 12.10
N HIS A 87 -16.42 -1.26 12.97
CA HIS A 87 -15.22 -1.46 13.77
C HIS A 87 -15.44 -2.57 14.81
N LEU A 88 -15.97 -3.73 14.36
CA LEU A 88 -16.27 -4.86 15.22
C LEU A 88 -15.00 -5.56 15.71
N GLY A 89 -13.95 -5.52 14.91
CA GLY A 89 -12.65 -6.03 15.26
C GLY A 89 -11.79 -5.08 16.08
N GLY A 90 -12.18 -3.79 16.19
CA GLY A 90 -11.40 -2.74 16.84
C GLY A 90 -11.01 -1.59 15.89
N LEU A 91 -10.22 -0.64 16.41
CA LEU A 91 -9.68 0.48 15.66
C LEU A 91 -8.15 0.49 15.77
N ALA A 92 -7.47 0.63 14.66
CA ALA A 92 -6.03 0.87 14.60
C ALA A 92 -5.74 2.36 14.36
N LEU A 93 -4.85 2.93 15.17
CA LEU A 93 -4.20 4.20 14.89
C LEU A 93 -2.85 3.90 14.25
N ILE A 94 -2.67 4.33 13.01
CA ILE A 94 -1.44 4.13 12.24
C ILE A 94 -0.68 5.45 12.20
N ARG A 95 0.52 5.48 12.78
CA ARG A 95 1.47 6.57 12.67
C ARG A 95 2.53 6.22 11.62
N CYS A 96 2.57 6.96 10.53
CA CYS A 96 3.59 6.75 9.50
C CYS A 96 4.13 8.05 8.95
N ASP A 97 5.31 7.99 8.30
CA ASP A 97 5.89 9.10 7.57
C ASP A 97 5.45 9.07 6.11
N GLY A 98 5.38 10.23 5.42
CA GLY A 98 4.99 10.26 4.02
C GLY A 98 5.18 11.57 3.30
N GLY A 99 5.52 11.50 2.00
CA GLY A 99 5.79 12.65 1.16
C GLY A 99 7.14 13.32 1.42
N GLY A 100 7.48 14.31 0.63
CA GLY A 100 8.72 15.07 0.74
C GLY A 100 9.96 14.17 0.84
N LYS A 101 10.78 14.38 1.85
CA LYS A 101 12.03 13.62 2.09
C LYS A 101 11.80 12.13 2.42
N TYR A 102 10.60 11.75 2.87
CA TYR A 102 10.28 10.37 3.25
C TYR A 102 9.79 9.52 2.07
N GLY A 103 9.36 10.16 0.97
CA GLY A 103 8.71 9.48 -0.12
C GLY A 103 7.35 8.88 0.27
N TYR A 104 6.82 8.00 -0.58
CA TYR A 104 5.47 7.42 -0.38
C TYR A 104 5.47 5.95 0.06
N GLY A 105 6.64 5.34 0.27
CA GLY A 105 6.78 3.93 0.59
C GLY A 105 6.05 3.53 1.87
N HIS A 106 6.24 4.28 2.96
CA HIS A 106 5.57 4.05 4.26
C HIS A 106 4.04 4.17 4.13
N VAL A 107 3.55 5.24 3.51
CA VAL A 107 2.11 5.43 3.28
C VAL A 107 1.51 4.29 2.47
N LYS A 108 2.14 3.89 1.36
CA LYS A 108 1.62 2.82 0.50
C LYS A 108 1.54 1.49 1.23
N ARG A 109 2.59 1.10 1.95
CA ARG A 109 2.59 -0.17 2.69
C ARG A 109 1.63 -0.14 3.89
N MET A 110 1.45 1.00 4.55
CA MET A 110 0.48 1.14 5.64
C MET A 110 -0.96 1.16 5.13
N VAL A 111 -1.24 1.72 3.96
CA VAL A 111 -2.55 1.61 3.30
C VAL A 111 -2.87 0.15 2.95
N ALA A 112 -1.87 -0.63 2.49
CA ALA A 112 -2.07 -2.06 2.23
C ALA A 112 -2.40 -2.83 3.52
N LEU A 113 -1.69 -2.55 4.63
CA LEU A 113 -1.99 -3.13 5.93
C LEU A 113 -3.38 -2.72 6.45
N ALA A 114 -3.73 -1.43 6.35
CA ALA A 114 -5.04 -0.93 6.76
C ALA A 114 -6.20 -1.58 5.98
N LYS A 115 -6.01 -1.79 4.67
CA LYS A 115 -6.98 -2.56 3.84
C LYS A 115 -7.11 -4.00 4.33
N ALA A 116 -5.99 -4.68 4.62
CA ALA A 116 -6.03 -6.05 5.13
C ALA A 116 -6.72 -6.13 6.52
N LEU A 117 -6.43 -5.20 7.43
CA LEU A 117 -7.11 -5.08 8.73
C LEU A 117 -8.62 -4.90 8.55
N ARG A 118 -9.03 -4.00 7.66
CA ARG A 118 -10.45 -3.71 7.40
C ARG A 118 -11.16 -4.87 6.73
N ASP A 119 -10.61 -5.36 5.63
CA ASP A 119 -11.31 -6.26 4.71
C ASP A 119 -11.30 -7.73 5.19
N ARG A 120 -10.27 -8.13 5.96
CA ARG A 120 -10.12 -9.50 6.46
C ARG A 120 -10.43 -9.66 7.94
N GLU A 121 -10.12 -8.65 8.76
CA GLU A 121 -10.23 -8.74 10.22
C GLU A 121 -11.30 -7.81 10.80
N SER A 122 -11.98 -7.03 9.98
CA SER A 122 -12.99 -6.04 10.39
C SER A 122 -12.45 -5.00 11.39
N ILE A 123 -11.15 -4.73 11.36
CA ILE A 123 -10.49 -3.71 12.17
C ILE A 123 -10.40 -2.42 11.34
N GLY A 124 -11.03 -1.34 11.82
CA GLY A 124 -10.92 -0.02 11.21
C GLY A 124 -9.52 0.58 11.37
N ALA A 125 -9.19 1.56 10.53
CA ALA A 125 -7.92 2.27 10.65
C ALA A 125 -8.09 3.77 10.46
N MET A 126 -7.28 4.54 11.18
CA MET A 126 -7.08 5.97 10.98
C MET A 126 -5.59 6.29 10.98
N PHE A 127 -5.19 7.36 10.32
CA PHE A 127 -3.79 7.69 10.10
C PHE A 127 -3.42 9.04 10.71
N ALA A 128 -2.25 9.07 11.35
CA ALA A 128 -1.51 10.27 11.71
C ALA A 128 -0.19 10.26 10.90
N VAL A 129 -0.06 11.20 9.96
CA VAL A 129 1.05 11.22 8.99
C VAL A 129 1.96 12.41 9.27
N ASN A 130 3.25 12.13 9.49
CA ASN A 130 4.26 13.19 9.47
C ASN A 130 4.81 13.32 8.04
N GLY A 131 4.73 14.52 7.49
CA GLY A 131 5.21 14.80 6.14
C GLY A 131 4.39 15.86 5.42
N THR A 132 4.16 15.68 4.14
CA THR A 132 3.48 16.66 3.28
C THR A 132 2.00 16.33 3.08
N ALA A 133 1.18 17.35 2.79
CA ALA A 133 -0.28 17.21 2.69
C ALA A 133 -0.71 16.23 1.58
N ASP A 134 0.04 16.14 0.50
CA ASP A 134 -0.20 15.23 -0.62
C ASP A 134 -0.04 13.75 -0.23
N ALA A 135 0.70 13.45 0.85
CA ALA A 135 0.78 12.09 1.39
C ALA A 135 -0.54 11.57 1.97
N LEU A 136 -1.51 12.46 2.26
CA LEU A 136 -2.83 12.07 2.74
C LEU A 136 -3.74 11.56 1.61
N GLU A 137 -3.49 11.95 0.36
CA GLU A 137 -4.38 11.63 -0.76
C GLU A 137 -4.52 10.12 -1.01
N PRO A 138 -3.45 9.31 -1.05
CA PRO A 138 -3.57 7.85 -1.20
C PRO A 138 -4.37 7.19 -0.06
N ILE A 139 -4.29 7.74 1.14
CA ILE A 139 -4.99 7.24 2.33
C ILE A 139 -6.48 7.54 2.22
N LYS A 140 -6.83 8.80 1.88
CA LYS A 140 -8.22 9.23 1.69
C LYS A 140 -8.88 8.52 0.51
N ALA A 141 -8.15 8.37 -0.61
CA ALA A 141 -8.62 7.61 -1.77
C ALA A 141 -8.90 6.14 -1.44
N ALA A 142 -8.17 5.56 -0.48
CA ALA A 142 -8.42 4.22 0.04
C ALA A 142 -9.61 4.15 1.04
N GLY A 143 -10.21 5.29 1.37
CA GLY A 143 -11.38 5.41 2.25
C GLY A 143 -11.04 5.44 3.74
N PHE A 144 -9.82 5.82 4.11
CA PHE A 144 -9.41 5.97 5.50
C PHE A 144 -9.35 7.42 5.93
N GLU A 145 -9.62 7.67 7.22
CA GLU A 145 -9.42 8.96 7.87
C GLU A 145 -7.91 9.21 8.05
N ALA A 146 -7.45 10.43 7.73
CA ALA A 146 -6.05 10.80 7.86
C ALA A 146 -5.88 12.27 8.25
N CYS A 147 -4.89 12.53 9.09
CA CYS A 147 -4.48 13.87 9.49
C CYS A 147 -2.95 13.99 9.47
N LEU A 148 -2.46 15.22 9.32
CA LEU A 148 -1.05 15.53 9.51
C LEU A 148 -0.72 15.65 10.98
N VAL A 149 0.50 15.28 11.33
CA VAL A 149 1.12 15.50 12.63
C VAL A 149 2.56 16.00 12.42
N ASP A 150 2.99 16.93 13.24
CA ASP A 150 4.41 17.32 13.28
C ASP A 150 5.13 16.32 14.21
N HIS A 151 6.28 15.79 13.76
CA HIS A 151 7.07 14.85 14.55
C HIS A 151 7.50 15.42 15.91
N ALA A 152 7.64 16.73 16.02
CA ALA A 152 7.96 17.39 17.29
C ALA A 152 6.82 17.34 18.31
N GLU A 153 5.58 17.13 17.85
CA GLU A 153 4.38 17.08 18.68
C GLU A 153 3.75 15.65 18.72
N ASP A 154 4.39 14.65 18.13
CA ASP A 154 3.88 13.30 17.99
C ASP A 154 3.25 12.75 19.28
N ALA A 155 4.00 12.73 20.37
CA ALA A 155 3.55 12.15 21.63
C ALA A 155 2.26 12.82 22.17
N ALA A 156 2.23 14.15 22.17
CA ALA A 156 1.09 14.92 22.68
C ALA A 156 -0.14 14.77 21.78
N PHE A 157 0.07 14.78 20.45
CA PHE A 157 -1.00 14.63 19.47
C PHE A 157 -1.60 13.22 19.50
N LEU A 158 -0.78 12.19 19.47
CA LEU A 158 -1.23 10.79 19.52
C LEU A 158 -1.92 10.46 20.85
N SER A 159 -1.41 11.00 21.98
CA SER A 159 -2.06 10.84 23.29
C SER A 159 -3.49 11.39 23.28
N LYS A 160 -3.73 12.56 22.68
CA LYS A 160 -5.08 13.13 22.52
C LYS A 160 -5.96 12.25 21.62
N LEU A 161 -5.43 11.78 20.49
CA LEU A 161 -6.16 10.88 19.60
C LEU A 161 -6.53 9.57 20.29
N ILE A 162 -5.61 8.95 21.02
CA ILE A 162 -5.85 7.72 21.79
C ILE A 162 -6.96 7.95 22.84
N ALA A 163 -6.90 9.05 23.59
CA ALA A 163 -7.90 9.36 24.61
C ALA A 163 -9.32 9.54 24.02
N VAL A 164 -9.42 10.17 22.84
CA VAL A 164 -10.71 10.48 22.18
C VAL A 164 -11.25 9.31 21.37
N ARG A 165 -10.38 8.69 20.54
CA ARG A 165 -10.78 7.68 19.55
C ARG A 165 -10.73 6.25 20.11
N LYS A 166 -9.99 6.05 21.22
CA LYS A 166 -9.81 4.77 21.91
C LYS A 166 -9.42 3.62 20.97
N PRO A 167 -8.36 3.79 20.16
CA PRO A 167 -7.89 2.70 19.32
C PRO A 167 -7.36 1.56 20.19
N GLU A 168 -7.53 0.34 19.73
CA GLU A 168 -6.98 -0.84 20.42
C GLU A 168 -5.59 -1.21 19.89
N LEU A 169 -5.26 -0.78 18.66
CA LEU A 169 -3.95 -0.96 18.05
C LEU A 169 -3.28 0.40 17.81
N LEU A 170 -2.00 0.50 18.14
CA LEU A 170 -1.10 1.56 17.70
C LEU A 170 -0.02 0.94 16.81
N ILE A 171 0.02 1.32 15.55
CA ILE A 171 0.99 0.79 14.57
C ILE A 171 1.89 1.93 14.11
N CYS A 172 3.21 1.76 14.26
CA CYS A 172 4.20 2.78 13.92
C CYS A 172 5.10 2.30 12.77
N ASP A 173 5.16 3.08 11.70
CA ASP A 173 6.05 2.90 10.55
C ASP A 173 6.70 4.23 10.22
N MET A 174 7.76 4.57 10.94
CA MET A 174 8.29 5.92 10.96
C MET A 174 9.81 5.96 11.08
N ARG A 175 10.41 7.00 10.53
CA ARG A 175 11.86 7.29 10.64
C ARG A 175 12.14 8.23 11.80
N ASP A 176 11.39 9.32 11.87
CA ASP A 176 11.57 10.39 12.85
C ASP A 176 10.36 10.45 13.81
N GLY A 177 10.53 11.08 14.97
CA GLY A 177 9.47 11.33 15.95
C GLY A 177 9.69 10.59 17.26
N LEU A 178 8.68 9.86 17.74
CA LEU A 178 8.65 9.22 19.06
C LEU A 178 9.94 8.50 19.46
N GLY A 179 10.40 8.75 20.67
CA GLY A 179 11.39 7.92 21.35
C GLY A 179 10.75 6.71 22.06
N GLN A 180 11.61 5.86 22.64
CA GLN A 180 11.16 4.67 23.37
C GLN A 180 10.23 5.01 24.55
N LYS A 181 10.58 6.03 25.37
CA LYS A 181 9.77 6.43 26.53
C LYS A 181 8.42 6.98 26.15
N GLU A 182 8.35 7.70 25.04
CA GLU A 182 7.12 8.28 24.52
C GLU A 182 6.19 7.19 24.00
N LEU A 183 6.75 6.22 23.23
CA LEU A 183 5.99 5.07 22.76
C LEU A 183 5.49 4.22 23.93
N ASP A 184 6.31 3.96 24.96
CA ASP A 184 5.90 3.24 26.19
C ASP A 184 4.73 3.94 26.89
N ALA A 185 4.75 5.28 26.95
CA ALA A 185 3.63 6.04 27.53
C ALA A 185 2.35 5.91 26.71
N LEU A 186 2.42 5.94 25.38
CA LEU A 186 1.28 5.77 24.48
C LEU A 186 0.74 4.34 24.49
N ALA A 187 1.63 3.34 24.59
CA ALA A 187 1.29 1.92 24.65
C ALA A 187 0.31 1.57 25.79
N ARG A 188 0.39 2.30 26.92
CA ARG A 188 -0.55 2.12 28.04
C ARG A 188 -1.99 2.50 27.70
N GLY A 189 -2.21 3.26 26.65
CA GLY A 189 -3.53 3.70 26.20
C GLY A 189 -4.16 2.82 25.13
N VAL A 190 -3.47 1.78 24.68
CA VAL A 190 -3.94 0.84 23.64
C VAL A 190 -3.78 -0.61 24.09
N SER A 191 -4.40 -1.53 23.41
CA SER A 191 -4.26 -2.97 23.74
C SER A 191 -2.97 -3.57 23.19
N ILE A 192 -2.55 -3.17 21.99
CA ILE A 192 -1.34 -3.66 21.32
C ILE A 192 -0.65 -2.52 20.58
N THR A 193 0.66 -2.47 20.76
CA THR A 193 1.56 -1.59 20.02
C THR A 193 2.44 -2.40 19.09
N ALA A 194 2.47 -2.03 17.82
CA ALA A 194 3.28 -2.68 16.80
C ALA A 194 4.21 -1.68 16.11
N VAL A 195 5.42 -2.12 15.78
CA VAL A 195 6.37 -1.34 14.96
C VAL A 195 6.73 -2.11 13.69
N ILE A 196 6.94 -1.38 12.60
CA ILE A 196 7.27 -1.93 11.29
C ILE A 196 8.65 -1.44 10.88
N ASP A 197 9.58 -2.37 10.67
CA ASP A 197 10.93 -2.12 10.12
C ASP A 197 11.68 -1.01 10.89
N ASP A 198 11.57 -1.03 12.22
CA ASP A 198 12.12 -0.03 13.11
C ASP A 198 13.42 -0.49 13.79
N GLY A 199 14.55 0.03 13.33
CA GLY A 199 15.86 -0.25 13.92
C GLY A 199 16.19 0.56 15.18
N SER A 200 15.35 1.52 15.59
CA SER A 200 15.59 2.37 16.77
C SER A 200 15.20 1.65 18.08
N GLU A 201 15.59 2.22 19.22
CA GLU A 201 15.19 1.69 20.54
C GLU A 201 13.69 1.77 20.82
N ARG A 202 12.94 2.54 20.03
CA ARG A 202 11.47 2.60 20.09
C ARG A 202 10.83 1.22 20.00
N ARG A 203 11.41 0.28 19.22
CA ARG A 203 10.96 -1.10 19.09
C ARG A 203 10.84 -1.83 20.45
N LEU A 204 11.67 -1.46 21.43
CA LEU A 204 11.70 -2.09 22.77
C LEU A 204 10.45 -1.78 23.61
N ALA A 205 9.69 -0.76 23.24
CA ALA A 205 8.42 -0.39 23.88
C ALA A 205 7.18 -0.94 23.15
N ALA A 206 7.38 -1.70 22.07
CA ALA A 206 6.28 -2.34 21.35
C ALA A 206 5.97 -3.73 21.89
N ASP A 207 4.75 -4.22 21.68
CA ASP A 207 4.37 -5.62 21.94
C ASP A 207 4.89 -6.55 20.83
N VAL A 208 4.91 -6.06 19.58
CA VAL A 208 5.37 -6.82 18.41
C VAL A 208 6.08 -5.93 17.40
N ALA A 209 7.11 -6.48 16.78
CA ALA A 209 7.89 -5.80 15.75
C ALA A 209 8.03 -6.69 14.51
N TYR A 210 7.77 -6.15 13.31
CA TYR A 210 7.80 -6.89 12.06
C TYR A 210 8.94 -6.42 11.18
N TYR A 211 9.75 -7.35 10.69
CA TYR A 211 10.90 -7.06 9.83
C TYR A 211 10.99 -8.02 8.65
N PRO A 212 11.42 -7.52 7.49
CA PRO A 212 12.01 -8.41 6.48
C PRO A 212 13.32 -9.02 7.03
N PRO A 213 13.81 -10.15 6.48
CA PRO A 213 14.99 -10.83 7.00
C PRO A 213 16.30 -10.18 6.52
N VAL A 214 16.41 -8.87 6.74
CA VAL A 214 17.62 -8.10 6.44
C VAL A 214 18.68 -8.29 7.56
N PRO A 215 19.98 -8.19 7.25
CA PRO A 215 21.04 -8.42 8.26
C PRO A 215 20.92 -7.53 9.50
N GLN A 216 20.47 -6.29 9.31
CA GLN A 216 20.29 -5.34 10.42
C GLN A 216 19.26 -5.84 11.44
N ALA A 217 18.16 -6.45 10.97
CA ALA A 217 17.13 -6.98 11.87
C ALA A 217 17.64 -8.16 12.72
N ALA A 218 18.58 -8.95 12.18
CA ALA A 218 19.13 -10.11 12.86
C ALA A 218 20.08 -9.77 14.03
N VAL A 219 20.62 -8.55 14.06
CA VAL A 219 21.58 -8.10 15.08
C VAL A 219 20.99 -7.08 16.06
N LEU A 220 19.68 -6.84 16.02
CA LEU A 220 19.00 -5.96 16.97
C LEU A 220 19.05 -6.55 18.38
N ASP A 221 19.43 -5.72 19.34
CA ASP A 221 19.41 -6.10 20.76
C ASP A 221 18.00 -5.93 21.33
N TRP A 222 17.44 -7.00 21.88
CA TRP A 222 16.11 -7.05 22.51
C TRP A 222 16.19 -7.16 24.03
N THR A 223 17.37 -6.99 24.63
CA THR A 223 17.58 -7.09 26.07
C THR A 223 16.68 -6.14 26.84
N GLY A 224 15.95 -6.69 27.81
CA GLY A 224 15.03 -5.90 28.67
C GLY A 224 13.69 -5.55 28.02
N SER A 225 13.33 -6.18 26.90
CA SER A 225 12.02 -6.00 26.25
C SER A 225 11.28 -7.34 26.11
N ASP A 226 9.96 -7.29 26.32
CA ASP A 226 9.05 -8.41 26.03
C ASP A 226 8.51 -8.38 24.58
N CYS A 227 9.04 -7.52 23.74
CA CYS A 227 8.61 -7.38 22.35
C CYS A 227 8.86 -8.66 21.55
N VAL A 228 7.84 -9.12 20.86
CA VAL A 228 7.93 -10.29 19.96
C VAL A 228 8.44 -9.84 18.60
N ALA A 229 9.68 -10.20 18.25
CA ALA A 229 10.22 -9.92 16.92
C ALA A 229 9.76 -10.96 15.90
N ARG A 230 9.14 -10.51 14.83
CA ARG A 230 8.72 -11.27 13.65
C ARG A 230 9.66 -10.94 12.50
N ILE A 231 10.61 -11.81 12.19
CA ILE A 231 11.63 -11.56 11.16
C ILE A 231 11.51 -12.64 10.09
N GLY A 232 11.23 -12.25 8.85
CA GLY A 232 11.08 -13.18 7.73
C GLY A 232 10.53 -12.52 6.47
N TRP A 233 10.69 -13.19 5.33
CA TRP A 233 10.12 -12.75 4.06
C TRP A 233 8.60 -12.70 4.10
N GLU A 234 7.97 -13.57 4.86
CA GLU A 234 6.53 -13.64 5.08
C GLU A 234 5.96 -12.37 5.74
N TRP A 235 6.78 -11.57 6.41
CA TRP A 235 6.42 -10.31 7.04
C TRP A 235 6.75 -9.08 6.19
N ALA A 236 7.31 -9.27 5.01
CA ALA A 236 7.65 -8.18 4.11
C ALA A 236 6.38 -7.45 3.64
N LEU A 237 6.24 -6.19 4.03
CA LEU A 237 5.12 -5.33 3.64
C LEU A 237 5.38 -4.66 2.30
N ILE A 238 4.51 -4.89 1.34
CA ILE A 238 4.51 -4.21 0.05
C ILE A 238 3.23 -3.39 -0.14
N GLY A 239 3.33 -2.30 -0.91
CA GLY A 239 2.21 -1.39 -1.17
C GLY A 239 1.29 -1.83 -2.30
N LEU A 240 1.69 -2.83 -3.07
CA LEU A 240 0.95 -3.29 -4.25
C LEU A 240 0.19 -4.59 -3.97
N THR A 241 -1.01 -4.69 -4.53
CA THR A 241 -1.75 -5.96 -4.56
C THR A 241 -1.15 -6.83 -5.65
N LYS A 242 -0.75 -8.06 -5.34
CA LYS A 242 -0.20 -9.00 -6.32
C LYS A 242 -1.21 -9.21 -7.45
N ALA A 243 -0.87 -8.78 -8.66
CA ALA A 243 -1.62 -9.14 -9.84
C ALA A 243 -1.52 -10.65 -10.06
N LYS A 244 -2.64 -11.29 -10.45
CA LYS A 244 -2.61 -12.69 -10.87
C LYS A 244 -1.53 -12.85 -11.93
N THR A 245 -0.64 -13.81 -11.74
CA THR A 245 0.53 -14.13 -12.57
C THR A 245 0.20 -14.03 -14.06
N HIS A 246 0.67 -12.98 -14.71
CA HIS A 246 0.68 -12.95 -16.16
C HIS A 246 1.88 -13.78 -16.64
N VAL A 247 1.61 -14.83 -17.42
CA VAL A 247 2.63 -15.52 -18.18
C VAL A 247 3.20 -14.49 -19.16
N ARG A 248 4.45 -14.08 -18.94
CA ARG A 248 5.09 -13.07 -19.79
C ARG A 248 5.23 -13.59 -21.21
N PRO A 249 4.82 -12.83 -22.23
CA PRO A 249 5.19 -13.16 -23.60
C PRO A 249 6.73 -13.20 -23.72
N ARG A 250 7.28 -14.18 -24.39
CA ARG A 250 8.69 -14.20 -24.75
C ARG A 250 8.95 -13.07 -25.75
N SER A 251 9.40 -11.93 -25.26
CA SER A 251 9.84 -10.84 -26.14
C SER A 251 11.22 -11.18 -26.71
N LEU A 252 11.39 -10.99 -28.01
CA LEU A 252 12.70 -11.03 -28.67
C LEU A 252 13.63 -9.90 -28.20
N ARG A 253 13.04 -8.85 -27.59
CA ARG A 253 13.73 -7.72 -26.96
C ARG A 253 13.29 -7.61 -25.49
N PRO A 254 14.18 -7.88 -24.53
CA PRO A 254 13.86 -7.73 -23.12
C PRO A 254 13.43 -6.31 -22.78
N SER A 255 12.41 -6.18 -21.92
CA SER A 255 11.92 -4.91 -21.38
C SER A 255 12.61 -4.63 -20.04
N LEU A 256 13.45 -3.62 -20.02
CA LEU A 256 14.10 -3.11 -18.81
C LEU A 256 13.27 -1.98 -18.20
N LEU A 257 12.90 -2.11 -16.95
CA LEU A 257 12.30 -1.03 -16.16
C LEU A 257 13.39 -0.32 -15.37
N VAL A 258 13.41 1.01 -15.42
CA VAL A 258 14.29 1.83 -14.59
C VAL A 258 13.44 2.70 -13.69
N THR A 259 13.60 2.56 -12.37
CA THR A 259 12.87 3.35 -11.37
C THR A 259 13.74 3.64 -10.15
N MET A 260 13.94 4.91 -9.82
CA MET A 260 14.81 5.32 -8.72
C MET A 260 14.00 5.90 -7.53
N GLY A 261 12.74 5.43 -7.40
CA GLY A 261 11.82 5.88 -6.37
C GLY A 261 11.06 7.15 -6.74
N GLY A 262 10.29 7.67 -5.77
CA GLY A 262 9.35 8.77 -6.02
C GLY A 262 10.00 10.13 -6.20
N SER A 263 11.16 10.40 -5.60
CA SER A 263 11.81 11.71 -5.60
C SER A 263 13.17 11.76 -6.29
N ASP A 264 13.86 10.61 -6.42
CA ASP A 264 15.20 10.49 -7.03
C ASP A 264 16.17 11.64 -6.66
N PRO A 265 16.46 11.85 -5.38
CA PRO A 265 17.20 13.03 -4.90
C PRO A 265 18.64 13.11 -5.43
N PHE A 266 19.18 12.03 -5.95
CA PHE A 266 20.56 11.94 -6.49
C PHE A 266 20.60 11.94 -8.03
N GLY A 267 19.45 12.07 -8.71
CA GLY A 267 19.37 12.08 -10.18
C GLY A 267 19.81 10.77 -10.84
N LEU A 268 19.61 9.65 -10.15
CA LEU A 268 20.06 8.32 -10.58
C LEU A 268 19.32 7.85 -11.83
N THR A 269 18.09 8.29 -12.05
CA THR A 269 17.31 7.96 -13.26
C THR A 269 18.01 8.45 -14.53
N LEU A 270 18.43 9.72 -14.53
CA LEU A 270 19.14 10.28 -15.68
C LEU A 270 20.56 9.71 -15.81
N ARG A 271 21.24 9.43 -14.69
CA ARG A 271 22.55 8.77 -14.67
C ARG A 271 22.45 7.38 -15.30
N ALA A 272 21.49 6.58 -14.87
CA ALA A 272 21.22 5.26 -15.46
C ALA A 272 20.92 5.34 -16.96
N ALA A 273 20.09 6.29 -17.38
CA ALA A 273 19.78 6.49 -18.79
C ALA A 273 21.04 6.79 -19.62
N ARG A 274 21.94 7.62 -19.14
CA ARG A 274 23.22 7.92 -19.83
C ARG A 274 24.15 6.72 -19.91
N ALA A 275 24.20 5.92 -18.85
CA ALA A 275 24.99 4.69 -18.84
C ALA A 275 24.45 3.69 -19.87
N LEU A 276 23.13 3.47 -19.88
CA LEU A 276 22.43 2.53 -20.74
C LEU A 276 22.39 2.95 -22.21
N ALA A 277 22.43 4.25 -22.52
CA ALA A 277 22.48 4.75 -23.90
C ALA A 277 23.75 4.38 -24.66
N LYS A 278 24.77 3.90 -23.97
CA LYS A 278 26.03 3.41 -24.57
C LYS A 278 25.96 1.94 -25.02
N LEU A 279 24.88 1.24 -24.68
CA LEU A 279 24.67 -0.18 -25.00
C LEU A 279 23.96 -0.34 -26.34
N ASP A 280 24.19 -1.49 -26.99
CA ASP A 280 23.49 -1.85 -28.22
C ASP A 280 21.97 -1.96 -27.97
N PRO A 281 21.09 -1.52 -28.90
CA PRO A 281 19.66 -1.40 -28.69
C PRO A 281 18.91 -2.74 -28.89
N VAL A 282 19.39 -3.81 -28.24
CA VAL A 282 18.75 -5.15 -28.28
C VAL A 282 17.63 -5.29 -27.23
N PHE A 283 17.38 -4.25 -26.43
CA PHE A 283 16.36 -4.17 -25.39
C PHE A 283 15.50 -2.93 -25.54
N ARG A 284 14.41 -2.83 -24.78
CA ARG A 284 13.65 -1.60 -24.56
C ARG A 284 13.86 -1.16 -23.12
N ALA A 285 14.02 0.15 -22.88
CA ALA A 285 14.11 0.69 -21.54
C ALA A 285 12.96 1.66 -21.28
N ARG A 286 12.26 1.45 -20.16
CA ARG A 286 11.18 2.29 -19.69
C ARG A 286 11.57 2.92 -18.36
N PHE A 287 11.60 4.25 -18.31
CA PHE A 287 12.04 5.03 -17.18
C PHE A 287 10.83 5.65 -16.47
N VAL A 288 10.62 5.24 -15.24
CA VAL A 288 9.59 5.84 -14.38
C VAL A 288 10.09 7.17 -13.85
N ILE A 289 9.34 8.21 -14.15
CA ILE A 289 9.55 9.55 -13.61
C ILE A 289 8.68 9.69 -12.37
N GLY A 290 9.30 9.73 -11.20
CA GLY A 290 8.59 9.80 -9.94
C GLY A 290 7.87 11.13 -9.73
N PRO A 291 6.71 11.16 -9.04
CA PRO A 291 5.91 12.37 -8.86
C PRO A 291 6.58 13.46 -8.02
N GLY A 292 7.57 13.10 -7.20
CA GLY A 292 8.34 14.03 -6.36
C GLY A 292 9.69 14.42 -6.95
N MET A 293 9.97 14.07 -8.23
CA MET A 293 11.23 14.45 -8.86
C MET A 293 11.24 15.94 -9.22
N GLU A 294 12.29 16.65 -8.79
CA GLU A 294 12.56 17.98 -9.29
C GLU A 294 12.83 17.94 -10.80
N ASN A 295 12.26 18.88 -11.55
CA ASN A 295 12.43 18.97 -13.00
C ASN A 295 12.01 17.70 -13.77
N ALA A 296 10.97 17.01 -13.34
CA ALA A 296 10.49 15.76 -13.92
C ALA A 296 10.34 15.82 -15.45
N ALA A 297 9.62 16.78 -15.99
CA ALA A 297 9.40 16.96 -17.43
C ALA A 297 10.72 17.20 -18.21
N GLN A 298 11.67 17.96 -17.64
CA GLN A 298 12.97 18.18 -18.27
C GLN A 298 13.80 16.88 -18.26
N THR A 299 13.76 16.13 -17.19
CA THR A 299 14.43 14.81 -17.06
C THR A 299 13.86 13.84 -18.08
N ALA A 300 12.53 13.73 -18.18
CA ALA A 300 11.86 12.90 -19.16
C ALA A 300 12.31 13.24 -20.61
N LYS A 301 12.27 14.52 -20.96
CA LYS A 301 12.72 14.98 -22.29
C LYS A 301 14.18 14.65 -22.58
N ARG A 302 15.06 14.79 -21.58
CA ARG A 302 16.49 14.43 -21.73
C ARG A 302 16.67 12.96 -21.94
N ILE A 303 15.96 12.10 -21.21
CA ILE A 303 16.02 10.64 -21.35
C ILE A 303 15.55 10.20 -22.74
N ALA A 304 14.39 10.68 -23.18
CA ALA A 304 13.85 10.37 -24.49
C ALA A 304 14.78 10.79 -25.66
N GLY A 305 15.58 11.84 -25.46
CA GLY A 305 16.57 12.28 -26.44
C GLY A 305 17.87 11.47 -26.46
N LEU A 306 18.12 10.55 -25.50
CA LEU A 306 19.38 9.80 -25.43
C LEU A 306 19.40 8.61 -26.41
N ALA A 307 18.27 7.92 -26.58
CA ALA A 307 18.21 6.76 -27.46
C ALA A 307 16.75 6.47 -27.91
N PRO A 308 16.54 6.00 -29.17
CA PRO A 308 15.19 5.82 -29.73
C PRO A 308 14.41 4.64 -29.09
N HIS A 309 15.04 3.78 -28.32
CA HIS A 309 14.43 2.65 -27.62
C HIS A 309 14.16 2.96 -26.13
N PHE A 310 14.29 4.22 -25.72
CA PHE A 310 13.99 4.71 -24.38
C PHE A 310 12.61 5.38 -24.38
N GLU A 311 11.80 4.98 -23.42
CA GLU A 311 10.47 5.50 -23.16
C GLU A 311 10.41 6.04 -21.72
N THR A 312 9.71 7.13 -21.50
CA THR A 312 9.48 7.67 -20.15
C THR A 312 8.03 7.45 -19.76
N ILE A 313 7.81 7.10 -18.50
CA ILE A 313 6.50 6.88 -17.89
C ILE A 313 6.35 7.93 -16.80
N GLU A 314 5.52 8.93 -17.07
CA GLU A 314 5.17 9.97 -16.11
C GLU A 314 3.87 9.58 -15.41
N ASN A 315 3.73 9.92 -14.13
CA ASN A 315 2.52 9.66 -13.33
C ASN A 315 2.06 8.18 -13.37
N ALA A 316 3.00 7.27 -13.13
CA ALA A 316 2.67 5.86 -13.00
C ALA A 316 1.78 5.65 -11.76
N ASP A 317 0.46 5.73 -11.93
CA ASP A 317 -0.52 5.49 -10.87
C ASP A 317 -0.45 4.03 -10.37
N ASP A 318 -0.10 3.11 -11.26
CA ASP A 318 0.03 1.69 -10.98
C ASP A 318 1.36 1.10 -11.51
N LEU A 319 2.36 1.04 -10.64
CA LEU A 319 3.62 0.36 -10.93
C LEU A 319 3.45 -1.15 -11.15
N ALA A 320 2.35 -1.76 -10.70
CA ALA A 320 2.09 -3.18 -10.88
C ALA A 320 2.01 -3.56 -12.36
N THR A 321 1.38 -2.73 -13.19
CA THR A 321 1.33 -2.91 -14.64
C THR A 321 2.74 -2.86 -15.25
N GLU A 322 3.57 -1.92 -14.78
CA GLU A 322 4.93 -1.76 -15.25
C GLU A 322 5.82 -2.96 -14.85
N PHE A 323 5.68 -3.45 -13.61
CA PHE A 323 6.37 -4.66 -13.18
C PHE A 323 5.95 -5.88 -13.98
N ALA A 324 4.65 -6.07 -14.19
CA ALA A 324 4.14 -7.19 -15.00
C ALA A 324 4.64 -7.17 -16.46
N ALA A 325 4.91 -5.99 -17.01
CA ALA A 325 5.40 -5.81 -18.37
C ALA A 325 6.95 -5.86 -18.51
N SER A 326 7.69 -6.05 -17.41
CA SER A 326 9.16 -5.96 -17.41
C SER A 326 9.84 -7.32 -17.27
N ASP A 327 10.91 -7.55 -18.02
CA ASP A 327 11.73 -8.77 -17.95
C ASP A 327 12.85 -8.66 -16.90
N LEU A 328 13.26 -7.43 -16.59
CA LEU A 328 14.23 -7.09 -15.55
C LEU A 328 14.08 -5.63 -15.15
N ALA A 329 14.65 -5.25 -14.01
CA ALA A 329 14.63 -3.88 -13.51
C ALA A 329 16.01 -3.40 -13.05
N LEU A 330 16.24 -2.09 -13.16
CA LEU A 330 17.30 -1.36 -12.48
C LEU A 330 16.62 -0.34 -11.55
N THR A 331 16.85 -0.44 -10.25
CA THR A 331 16.11 0.35 -9.27
C THR A 331 16.99 0.82 -8.11
N ALA A 332 16.63 1.95 -7.50
CA ALA A 332 17.13 2.25 -6.17
C ALA A 332 16.58 1.23 -5.17
N PHE A 333 17.44 0.77 -4.23
CA PHE A 333 17.00 -0.20 -3.24
C PHE A 333 16.01 0.43 -2.25
N GLY A 334 14.90 -0.24 -1.98
CA GLY A 334 13.84 0.19 -1.07
C GLY A 334 12.62 -0.71 -1.16
N VAL A 335 11.42 -0.21 -0.82
CA VAL A 335 10.17 -0.99 -0.89
C VAL A 335 9.96 -1.58 -2.29
N THR A 336 10.33 -0.87 -3.34
CA THR A 336 10.25 -1.33 -4.74
C THR A 336 11.01 -2.64 -4.98
N ALA A 337 12.10 -2.92 -4.26
CA ALA A 337 12.82 -4.18 -4.39
C ALA A 337 11.95 -5.38 -3.98
N TYR A 338 11.18 -5.24 -2.90
CA TYR A 338 10.25 -6.26 -2.43
C TYR A 338 9.07 -6.44 -3.41
N GLU A 339 8.57 -5.33 -3.95
CA GLU A 339 7.49 -5.35 -4.95
C GLU A 339 7.95 -6.07 -6.23
N LEU A 340 9.13 -5.73 -6.76
CA LEU A 340 9.73 -6.41 -7.92
C LEU A 340 9.91 -7.91 -7.65
N ALA A 341 10.41 -8.30 -6.49
CA ALA A 341 10.56 -9.70 -6.11
C ALA A 341 9.20 -10.43 -6.07
N ALA A 342 8.16 -9.82 -5.51
CA ALA A 342 6.81 -10.38 -5.47
C ALA A 342 6.20 -10.58 -6.87
N TYR A 343 6.59 -9.75 -7.84
CA TYR A 343 6.22 -9.89 -9.25
C TYR A 343 7.18 -10.81 -10.04
N GLY A 344 8.22 -11.31 -9.37
CA GLY A 344 9.27 -12.12 -10.02
C GLY A 344 10.05 -11.33 -11.07
N VAL A 345 10.26 -10.03 -10.86
CA VAL A 345 11.08 -9.21 -11.75
C VAL A 345 12.53 -9.24 -11.27
N PRO A 346 13.46 -9.87 -11.98
CA PRO A 346 14.90 -9.81 -11.69
C PRO A 346 15.37 -8.37 -11.60
N ALA A 347 16.08 -7.99 -10.53
CA ALA A 347 16.44 -6.60 -10.32
C ALA A 347 17.92 -6.40 -10.02
N LEU A 348 18.46 -5.28 -10.54
CA LEU A 348 19.73 -4.69 -10.15
C LEU A 348 19.47 -3.51 -9.23
N TYR A 349 20.21 -3.42 -8.13
CA TYR A 349 20.00 -2.41 -7.09
C TYR A 349 21.12 -1.39 -7.06
N LEU A 350 20.76 -0.11 -7.18
CA LEU A 350 21.58 1.03 -6.81
C LEU A 350 21.20 1.43 -5.38
N CYS A 351 22.12 1.34 -4.45
CA CYS A 351 21.87 1.67 -3.07
C CYS A 351 22.21 3.15 -2.78
N LEU A 352 21.40 3.83 -1.99
CA LEU A 352 21.63 5.24 -1.65
C LEU A 352 22.65 5.40 -0.51
N ASN A 353 22.85 4.33 0.28
CA ASN A 353 23.76 4.30 1.42
C ASN A 353 24.14 2.86 1.77
N GLU A 354 25.04 2.69 2.74
CA GLU A 354 25.54 1.40 3.22
C GLU A 354 24.45 0.52 3.84
N ASP A 355 23.50 1.12 4.54
CA ASP A 355 22.40 0.39 5.17
C ASP A 355 21.54 -0.30 4.12
N GLN A 356 21.23 0.40 3.02
CA GLN A 356 20.53 -0.20 1.87
C GLN A 356 21.37 -1.26 1.17
N ALA A 357 22.69 -1.07 1.02
CA ALA A 357 23.56 -2.07 0.43
C ALA A 357 23.61 -3.35 1.28
N LEU A 358 23.65 -3.20 2.59
CA LEU A 358 23.58 -4.33 3.53
C LEU A 358 22.23 -5.05 3.42
N SER A 359 21.12 -4.32 3.34
CA SER A 359 19.77 -4.90 3.14
C SER A 359 19.65 -5.63 1.79
N ALA A 360 20.22 -5.06 0.73
CA ALA A 360 20.22 -5.67 -0.61
C ALA A 360 20.95 -7.03 -0.64
N SER A 361 21.93 -7.24 0.26
CA SER A 361 22.61 -8.54 0.37
C SER A 361 21.69 -9.70 0.72
N ALA A 362 20.55 -9.44 1.40
CA ALA A 362 19.55 -10.47 1.66
C ALA A 362 18.86 -10.93 0.38
N PHE A 363 18.61 -10.01 -0.56
CA PHE A 363 18.02 -10.32 -1.88
C PHE A 363 19.00 -11.09 -2.76
N GLU A 364 20.30 -10.76 -2.69
CA GLU A 364 21.34 -11.51 -3.40
C GLU A 364 21.46 -12.95 -2.88
N ARG A 365 21.49 -13.12 -1.55
CA ARG A 365 21.51 -14.47 -0.93
C ARG A 365 20.28 -15.29 -1.29
N ALA A 366 19.13 -14.65 -1.40
CA ALA A 366 17.89 -15.29 -1.82
C ALA A 366 17.79 -15.50 -3.35
N GLY A 367 18.76 -15.02 -4.11
CA GLY A 367 18.82 -15.18 -5.57
C GLY A 367 17.81 -14.33 -6.36
N MET A 368 17.21 -13.31 -5.75
CA MET A 368 16.13 -12.49 -6.34
C MET A 368 16.65 -11.24 -7.06
N GLY A 369 17.85 -10.78 -6.74
CA GLY A 369 18.41 -9.55 -7.25
C GLY A 369 19.92 -9.51 -7.09
N MET A 370 20.54 -8.43 -7.57
CA MET A 370 21.99 -8.18 -7.45
C MET A 370 22.20 -6.72 -7.04
N SER A 371 23.01 -6.49 -6.01
CA SER A 371 23.43 -5.15 -5.62
C SER A 371 24.59 -4.68 -6.48
N LEU A 372 24.51 -3.46 -6.99
CA LEU A 372 25.66 -2.80 -7.62
C LEU A 372 26.51 -2.02 -6.61
N GLY A 373 26.03 -1.93 -5.34
CA GLY A 373 26.67 -1.17 -4.29
C GLY A 373 26.06 0.23 -4.11
N VAL A 374 26.78 1.05 -3.32
CA VAL A 374 26.37 2.44 -3.05
C VAL A 374 26.66 3.31 -4.27
N HIS A 375 25.67 4.10 -4.66
CA HIS A 375 25.65 4.81 -5.94
C HIS A 375 26.83 5.73 -6.21
N ASP A 376 27.43 6.30 -5.16
CA ASP A 376 28.59 7.21 -5.26
C ASP A 376 29.93 6.49 -5.34
N ARG A 377 29.97 5.16 -5.21
CA ARG A 377 31.18 4.32 -5.29
C ARG A 377 31.23 3.45 -6.52
N ILE A 378 30.23 3.51 -7.38
CA ILE A 378 30.17 2.77 -8.63
C ILE A 378 30.23 3.72 -9.81
N GLU A 379 30.81 3.29 -10.92
CA GLU A 379 30.87 4.07 -12.14
C GLU A 379 29.70 3.78 -13.08
N ASP A 380 29.44 4.67 -14.06
CA ASP A 380 28.44 4.45 -15.09
C ASP A 380 28.71 3.18 -15.91
N PHE A 381 29.99 2.80 -16.04
CA PHE A 381 30.40 1.57 -16.68
C PHE A 381 29.90 0.33 -15.94
N ASP A 382 29.92 0.32 -14.61
CA ASP A 382 29.46 -0.80 -13.80
C ASP A 382 27.94 -0.99 -13.96
N ILE A 383 27.18 0.12 -13.98
CA ILE A 383 25.74 0.10 -14.25
C ILE A 383 25.46 -0.51 -15.64
N ALA A 384 26.15 -0.03 -16.66
CA ALA A 384 25.98 -0.48 -18.02
C ALA A 384 26.37 -1.97 -18.17
N SER A 385 27.54 -2.36 -17.65
CA SER A 385 28.09 -3.73 -17.76
C SER A 385 27.20 -4.76 -17.06
N ALA A 386 26.79 -4.50 -15.81
CA ALA A 386 25.91 -5.40 -15.06
C ALA A 386 24.53 -5.53 -15.74
N THR A 387 23.98 -4.41 -16.22
CA THR A 387 22.70 -4.43 -16.93
C THR A 387 22.80 -5.22 -18.23
N TRP A 388 23.86 -5.02 -19.00
CA TRP A 388 24.12 -5.75 -20.24
C TRP A 388 24.26 -7.25 -20.01
N ALA A 389 25.03 -7.64 -19.00
CA ALA A 389 25.20 -9.03 -18.62
C ALA A 389 23.84 -9.68 -18.29
N LEU A 390 23.00 -9.01 -17.49
CA LEU A 390 21.69 -9.55 -17.12
C LEU A 390 20.70 -9.55 -18.30
N ILE A 391 20.78 -8.60 -19.23
CA ILE A 391 20.00 -8.61 -20.50
C ILE A 391 20.34 -9.84 -21.31
N GLY A 392 21.62 -10.21 -21.43
CA GLY A 392 22.09 -11.37 -22.19
C GLY A 392 21.79 -12.73 -21.53
N ASP A 393 21.74 -12.77 -20.20
CA ASP A 393 21.61 -14.02 -19.44
C ASP A 393 20.13 -14.35 -19.12
N THR A 394 19.47 -15.00 -20.08
CA THR A 394 18.08 -15.45 -19.90
C THR A 394 17.92 -16.53 -18.82
N ALA A 395 18.94 -17.39 -18.65
CA ALA A 395 18.92 -18.45 -17.63
C ALA A 395 18.91 -17.81 -16.24
N ARG A 396 19.82 -16.88 -16.00
CA ARG A 396 19.92 -16.14 -14.73
C ARG A 396 18.64 -15.38 -14.42
N ARG A 397 18.04 -14.68 -15.42
CA ARG A 397 16.76 -13.99 -15.21
C ARG A 397 15.64 -14.96 -14.81
N ARG A 398 15.60 -16.19 -15.36
CA ARG A 398 14.60 -17.20 -14.98
C ARG A 398 14.80 -17.70 -13.55
N GLU A 399 16.04 -17.93 -13.15
CA GLU A 399 16.38 -18.30 -11.78
C GLU A 399 15.93 -17.23 -10.79
N MET A 400 16.29 -15.96 -11.05
CA MET A 400 15.90 -14.82 -10.23
C MET A 400 14.39 -14.62 -10.18
N HIS A 401 13.70 -14.81 -11.30
CA HIS A 401 12.23 -14.78 -11.38
C HIS A 401 11.60 -15.83 -10.46
N ALA A 402 12.04 -17.07 -10.55
CA ALA A 402 11.53 -18.16 -9.73
C ALA A 402 11.82 -17.91 -8.24
N ALA A 403 13.03 -17.48 -7.90
CA ALA A 403 13.42 -17.16 -6.54
C ALA A 403 12.54 -16.04 -5.93
N GLY A 404 12.27 -14.97 -6.69
CA GLY A 404 11.40 -13.89 -6.26
C GLY A 404 10.00 -14.36 -5.91
N LEU A 405 9.35 -15.08 -6.82
CA LEU A 405 7.99 -15.61 -6.65
C LEU A 405 7.87 -16.61 -5.49
N MET A 406 8.92 -17.40 -5.23
CA MET A 406 8.94 -18.37 -4.13
C MET A 406 9.19 -17.71 -2.78
N THR A 407 9.90 -16.59 -2.76
CA THR A 407 10.37 -15.96 -1.52
C THR A 407 9.45 -14.86 -1.03
N VAL A 408 8.94 -14.00 -1.92
CA VAL A 408 8.06 -12.88 -1.58
C VAL A 408 6.69 -13.08 -2.23
N ASP A 409 5.74 -13.58 -1.45
CA ASP A 409 4.41 -13.91 -1.97
C ASP A 409 3.42 -12.73 -2.01
N GLY A 410 3.81 -11.59 -1.42
CA GLY A 410 2.98 -10.38 -1.38
C GLY A 410 1.86 -10.39 -0.34
N GLU A 411 1.78 -11.41 0.52
CA GLU A 411 0.72 -11.55 1.52
C GLU A 411 1.12 -11.02 2.92
N GLY A 412 2.25 -10.30 3.04
CA GLY A 412 2.74 -9.78 4.31
C GLY A 412 1.72 -8.91 5.05
N ALA A 413 1.01 -8.04 4.34
CA ALA A 413 -0.04 -7.22 4.94
C ALA A 413 -1.17 -8.04 5.57
N SER A 414 -1.59 -9.11 4.90
CA SER A 414 -2.63 -10.02 5.39
C SER A 414 -2.18 -10.81 6.61
N ARG A 415 -0.91 -11.27 6.61
CA ARG A 415 -0.35 -12.01 7.76
C ARG A 415 -0.18 -11.13 8.98
N ILE A 416 0.32 -9.90 8.81
CA ILE A 416 0.44 -8.94 9.91
C ILE A 416 -0.94 -8.59 10.45
N ALA A 417 -1.93 -8.36 9.58
CA ALA A 417 -3.30 -8.08 10.01
C ALA A 417 -3.88 -9.24 10.84
N ALA A 418 -3.70 -10.49 10.40
CA ALA A 418 -4.16 -11.68 11.11
C ALA A 418 -3.43 -11.88 12.46
N ASP A 419 -2.10 -11.70 12.51
CA ASP A 419 -1.30 -11.81 13.74
C ASP A 419 -1.73 -10.74 14.77
N LEU A 420 -1.93 -9.49 14.35
CA LEU A 420 -2.43 -8.42 15.20
C LEU A 420 -3.86 -8.69 15.69
N ALA A 421 -4.75 -9.16 14.82
CA ALA A 421 -6.13 -9.49 15.20
C ALA A 421 -6.17 -10.67 16.19
N GLN A 422 -5.34 -11.68 16.00
CA GLN A 422 -5.22 -12.80 16.92
C GLN A 422 -4.71 -12.34 18.30
N SER A 423 -3.65 -11.55 18.32
CA SER A 423 -3.09 -10.98 19.56
C SER A 423 -4.12 -10.12 20.28
N LEU A 424 -4.91 -9.33 19.56
CA LEU A 424 -5.99 -8.52 20.14
C LEU A 424 -7.09 -9.39 20.77
N LYS A 425 -7.49 -10.48 20.10
CA LYS A 425 -8.47 -11.43 20.64
C LYS A 425 -7.96 -12.09 21.93
N GLN A 426 -6.68 -12.46 21.97
CA GLN A 426 -6.04 -13.03 23.18
C GLN A 426 -6.03 -12.04 24.35
N ARG A 427 -5.68 -10.78 24.10
CA ARG A 427 -5.71 -9.71 25.11
C ARG A 427 -7.11 -9.48 25.67
N ARG A 428 -8.12 -9.43 24.81
CA ARG A 428 -9.54 -9.27 25.21
C ARG A 428 -10.03 -10.44 26.07
N SER A 429 -9.64 -11.67 25.74
CA SER A 429 -10.04 -12.84 26.55
C SER A 429 -9.28 -12.97 27.87
N ALA A 430 -8.09 -12.41 27.97
CA ALA A 430 -7.30 -12.40 29.22
C ALA A 430 -7.77 -11.30 30.20
N THR A 431 -8.52 -10.29 29.74
CA THR A 431 -9.11 -9.25 30.58
C THR A 431 -10.51 -9.70 30.99
N PRO A 432 -10.77 -10.08 32.27
CA PRO A 432 -12.12 -10.51 32.70
C PRO A 432 -13.10 -9.37 32.44
N SER A 433 -14.23 -9.69 31.82
CA SER A 433 -15.33 -8.76 31.62
C SER A 433 -15.80 -8.16 32.95
N ARG A 434 -15.45 -6.91 33.23
CA ARG A 434 -16.08 -6.12 34.29
C ARG A 434 -17.49 -5.65 33.81
N ILE A 435 -18.34 -6.60 33.45
CA ILE A 435 -19.77 -6.33 33.22
C ILE A 435 -20.54 -7.47 33.88
N ALA A 436 -20.74 -7.34 35.18
CA ALA A 436 -21.85 -7.95 35.89
C ALA A 436 -21.86 -7.36 37.31
N SER A 437 -22.46 -6.22 37.50
CA SER A 437 -23.22 -5.85 38.72
C SER A 437 -23.92 -4.51 38.50
#